data_06a70b002d36e29bcba55c34357b4c8d
#
_entry.id   06a70b002d36e29bcba55c34357b4c8d
#
_cell.length_a   1.000
_cell.length_b   1.000
_cell.length_c   1.000
_cell.angle_alpha   90.00
_cell.angle_beta   90.00
_cell.angle_gamma   90.00
#
_symmetry.space_group_name_H-M   'P 1'
#
loop_
_entity.id
_entity.type
_entity.pdbx_description
1 polymer ?
#
loop_
_entity_poly.entity_id
_entity_poly.type
_entity_poly.pdbx_seq_one_letter_code
_entity_poly.pdbx_strand_id
1 'polypeptide(L)'
;SLEIVINGGITTLDEVAQHLEHVDGVMLGREAYHNPYVLAEVDARFYGSTAAVPTREEAEAQLIEYCAAELKRGTYLGAIVRHALGLYRGMPGARGWRRVLSDNKKLARGELAVFDEARAHLSEAEEIFEKKALQDSKVFV
;
A
#
# COMPACT_ATOMS: atom_id res chain seq x y z
N SER A 1 -8.47 -34.66 -9.92
CA SER A 1 -7.34 -33.89 -10.43
C SER A 1 -6.64 -33.21 -9.26
N LEU A 2 -5.34 -32.98 -9.39
CA LEU A 2 -4.58 -32.18 -8.41
C LEU A 2 -4.77 -30.71 -8.74
N GLU A 3 -5.01 -29.90 -7.71
CA GLU A 3 -4.98 -28.44 -7.81
C GLU A 3 -3.54 -27.97 -7.59
N ILE A 4 -3.01 -27.17 -8.51
CA ILE A 4 -1.63 -26.71 -8.50
C ILE A 4 -1.62 -25.21 -8.23
N VAL A 5 -1.03 -24.82 -7.10
CA VAL A 5 -0.80 -23.41 -6.73
C VAL A 5 0.69 -23.16 -6.66
N ILE A 6 1.19 -22.21 -7.44
CA ILE A 6 2.61 -21.83 -7.40
C ILE A 6 2.87 -20.71 -6.41
N ASN A 7 4.08 -20.69 -5.88
CA ASN A 7 4.59 -19.66 -4.98
C ASN A 7 6.07 -19.39 -5.31
N GLY A 8 6.46 -18.13 -5.40
CA GLY A 8 7.85 -17.72 -5.45
C GLY A 8 8.17 -16.68 -6.51
N GLY A 9 8.75 -15.56 -6.08
CA GLY A 9 9.33 -14.53 -6.95
C GLY A 9 8.37 -13.69 -7.78
N ILE A 10 7.06 -13.95 -7.69
CA ILE A 10 6.01 -13.23 -8.45
C ILE A 10 5.78 -11.87 -7.82
N THR A 11 5.86 -10.81 -8.62
CA THR A 11 5.84 -9.42 -8.15
C THR A 11 4.79 -8.54 -8.84
N THR A 12 4.22 -9.00 -9.95
CA THR A 12 3.22 -8.24 -10.71
C THR A 12 1.98 -9.07 -11.02
N LEU A 13 0.85 -8.40 -11.23
CA LEU A 13 -0.39 -9.06 -11.64
C LEU A 13 -0.32 -9.58 -13.09
N ASP A 14 0.58 -9.05 -13.91
CA ASP A 14 0.80 -9.58 -15.27
C ASP A 14 1.51 -10.92 -15.22
N GLU A 15 2.50 -11.09 -14.33
CA GLU A 15 3.11 -12.40 -14.06
C GLU A 15 2.07 -13.39 -13.50
N VAL A 16 1.18 -12.93 -12.61
CA VAL A 16 0.06 -13.75 -12.11
C VAL A 16 -0.79 -14.24 -13.27
N ALA A 17 -1.20 -13.35 -14.18
CA ALA A 17 -2.03 -13.71 -15.34
C ALA A 17 -1.35 -14.76 -16.23
N GLN A 18 -0.05 -14.58 -16.52
CA GLN A 18 0.73 -15.55 -17.32
C GLN A 18 0.80 -16.94 -16.65
N HIS A 19 1.01 -16.98 -15.34
CA HIS A 19 1.06 -18.27 -14.62
C HIS A 19 -0.29 -18.96 -14.56
N LEU A 20 -1.40 -18.21 -14.41
CA LEU A 20 -2.75 -18.77 -14.40
C LEU A 20 -3.19 -19.44 -15.72
N GLU A 21 -2.45 -19.23 -16.80
CA GLU A 21 -2.65 -20.02 -18.04
C GLU A 21 -2.23 -21.49 -17.91
N HIS A 22 -1.43 -21.82 -16.88
CA HIS A 22 -0.80 -23.13 -16.71
C HIS A 22 -1.06 -23.80 -15.37
N VAL A 23 -1.54 -23.05 -14.37
CA VAL A 23 -1.78 -23.51 -13.00
C VAL A 23 -3.11 -23.00 -12.47
N ASP A 24 -3.65 -23.65 -11.44
CA ASP A 24 -4.96 -23.34 -10.87
C ASP A 24 -4.92 -22.13 -9.92
N GLY A 25 -3.75 -21.77 -9.39
CA GLY A 25 -3.61 -20.65 -8.48
C GLY A 25 -2.19 -20.10 -8.38
N VAL A 26 -2.10 -18.83 -7.94
CA VAL A 26 -0.84 -18.13 -7.74
C VAL A 26 -0.83 -17.47 -6.36
N MET A 27 0.22 -17.68 -5.59
CA MET A 27 0.40 -17.08 -4.27
C MET A 27 1.39 -15.91 -4.33
N LEU A 28 0.93 -14.75 -3.91
CA LEU A 28 1.75 -13.56 -3.70
C LEU A 28 2.11 -13.45 -2.21
N GLY A 29 3.36 -13.75 -1.84
CA GLY A 29 3.82 -13.67 -0.46
C GLY A 29 4.50 -12.32 -0.16
N ARG A 30 5.80 -12.26 -0.42
CA ARG A 30 6.62 -11.09 -0.10
C ARG A 30 6.16 -9.80 -0.76
N GLU A 31 5.71 -9.85 -2.02
CA GLU A 31 5.24 -8.66 -2.72
C GLU A 31 3.97 -8.10 -2.07
N ALA A 32 2.97 -8.95 -1.76
CA ALA A 32 1.76 -8.51 -1.08
C ALA A 32 2.06 -7.86 0.30
N TYR A 33 3.11 -8.31 0.99
CA TYR A 33 3.53 -7.74 2.27
C TYR A 33 4.27 -6.40 2.11
N HIS A 34 5.18 -6.29 1.14
CA HIS A 34 5.99 -5.09 0.95
C HIS A 34 5.31 -4.02 0.09
N ASN A 35 4.35 -4.41 -0.72
CA ASN A 35 3.56 -3.57 -1.62
C ASN A 35 2.10 -4.00 -1.62
N PRO A 36 1.37 -3.84 -0.50
CA PRO A 36 0.01 -4.34 -0.38
C PRO A 36 -0.95 -3.78 -1.44
N TYR A 37 -0.66 -2.62 -2.00
CA TYR A 37 -1.49 -2.01 -3.05
C TYR A 37 -1.47 -2.80 -4.37
N VAL A 38 -0.53 -3.72 -4.58
CA VAL A 38 -0.57 -4.66 -5.72
C VAL A 38 -1.87 -5.46 -5.74
N LEU A 39 -2.52 -5.66 -4.60
CA LEU A 39 -3.77 -6.41 -4.48
C LEU A 39 -5.02 -5.59 -4.87
N ALA A 40 -4.91 -4.29 -5.05
CA ALA A 40 -6.06 -3.41 -5.32
C ALA A 40 -6.84 -3.80 -6.59
N GLU A 41 -6.15 -4.29 -7.62
CA GLU A 41 -6.75 -4.67 -8.90
C GLU A 41 -7.12 -6.15 -9.01
N VAL A 42 -6.82 -6.97 -7.99
CA VAL A 42 -6.98 -8.45 -8.06
C VAL A 42 -8.43 -8.83 -8.35
N ASP A 43 -9.38 -8.25 -7.66
CA ASP A 43 -10.80 -8.59 -7.79
C ASP A 43 -11.34 -8.22 -9.19
N ALA A 44 -10.93 -7.09 -9.71
CA ALA A 44 -11.32 -6.65 -11.06
C ALA A 44 -10.67 -7.53 -12.14
N ARG A 45 -9.38 -7.89 -11.97
CA ARG A 45 -8.62 -8.62 -13.00
C ARG A 45 -8.91 -10.11 -13.04
N PHE A 46 -9.18 -10.73 -11.89
CA PHE A 46 -9.23 -12.21 -11.79
C PHE A 46 -10.57 -12.74 -11.28
N TYR A 47 -11.40 -11.92 -10.65
CA TYR A 47 -12.67 -12.36 -10.09
C TYR A 47 -13.90 -11.67 -10.67
N GLY A 48 -13.71 -10.90 -11.76
CA GLY A 48 -14.80 -10.27 -12.51
C GLY A 48 -15.54 -9.18 -11.74
N SER A 49 -14.92 -8.60 -10.70
CA SER A 49 -15.52 -7.46 -9.99
C SER A 49 -15.67 -6.26 -10.91
N THR A 50 -16.84 -5.62 -10.88
CA THR A 50 -17.13 -4.36 -11.56
C THR A 50 -17.01 -3.16 -10.63
N ALA A 51 -16.65 -3.37 -9.38
CA ALA A 51 -16.39 -2.30 -8.42
C ALA A 51 -15.16 -1.49 -8.84
N ALA A 52 -15.18 -0.19 -8.55
CA ALA A 52 -14.02 0.66 -8.78
C ALA A 52 -12.82 0.15 -7.95
N VAL A 53 -11.64 0.19 -8.54
CA VAL A 53 -10.40 -0.12 -7.82
C VAL A 53 -10.18 0.97 -6.77
N PRO A 54 -10.02 0.60 -5.48
CA PRO A 54 -9.85 1.60 -4.43
C PRO A 54 -8.55 2.38 -4.61
N THR A 55 -8.58 3.67 -4.35
CA THR A 55 -7.36 4.49 -4.30
C THR A 55 -6.53 4.15 -3.05
N ARG A 56 -5.28 4.62 -3.00
CA ARG A 56 -4.45 4.44 -1.80
C ARG A 56 -5.02 5.20 -0.61
N GLU A 57 -5.61 6.37 -0.85
CA GLU A 57 -6.25 7.22 0.14
C GLU A 57 -7.51 6.54 0.72
N GLU A 58 -8.29 5.89 -0.12
CA GLU A 58 -9.46 5.10 0.32
C GLU A 58 -9.02 3.88 1.15
N ALA A 59 -7.98 3.18 0.72
CA ALA A 59 -7.40 2.07 1.48
C ALA A 59 -6.82 2.54 2.83
N GLU A 60 -6.16 3.70 2.86
CA GLU A 60 -5.68 4.33 4.08
C GLU A 60 -6.82 4.70 5.03
N ALA A 61 -7.90 5.30 4.51
CA ALA A 61 -9.05 5.67 5.33
C ALA A 61 -9.65 4.43 6.01
N GLN A 62 -9.82 3.33 5.29
CA GLN A 62 -10.29 2.06 5.86
C GLN A 62 -9.31 1.49 6.90
N LEU A 63 -8.01 1.59 6.67
CA LEU A 63 -6.99 1.21 7.64
C LEU A 63 -7.10 2.02 8.93
N ILE A 64 -7.31 3.33 8.84
CA ILE A 64 -7.47 4.22 10.01
C ILE A 64 -8.72 3.85 10.80
N GLU A 65 -9.84 3.58 10.13
CA GLU A 65 -11.07 3.12 10.79
C GLU A 65 -10.84 1.79 11.52
N TYR A 66 -10.16 0.84 10.89
CA TYR A 66 -9.79 -0.42 11.51
C TYR A 66 -8.89 -0.20 12.73
N CYS A 67 -7.87 0.66 12.62
CA CYS A 67 -7.00 1.02 13.75
C CYS A 67 -7.80 1.64 14.90
N ALA A 68 -8.76 2.52 14.60
CA ALA A 68 -9.63 3.13 15.61
C ALA A 68 -10.45 2.09 16.38
N ALA A 69 -10.99 1.11 15.68
CA ALA A 69 -11.76 0.02 16.29
C ALA A 69 -10.88 -0.88 17.15
N GLU A 70 -9.69 -1.23 16.67
CA GLU A 70 -8.75 -2.10 17.38
C GLU A 70 -8.11 -1.44 18.61
N LEU A 71 -7.83 -0.14 18.55
CA LEU A 71 -7.35 0.63 19.72
C LEU A 71 -8.37 0.59 20.88
N LYS A 72 -9.68 0.66 20.57
CA LYS A 72 -10.75 0.51 21.59
C LYS A 72 -10.74 -0.88 22.26
N ARG A 73 -10.21 -1.89 21.57
CA ARG A 73 -10.04 -3.25 22.07
C ARG A 73 -8.73 -3.46 22.83
N GLY A 74 -7.89 -2.44 22.90
CA GLY A 74 -6.58 -2.49 23.55
C GLY A 74 -5.44 -3.00 22.65
N THR A 75 -5.66 -3.14 21.35
CA THR A 75 -4.62 -3.55 20.42
C THR A 75 -3.56 -2.45 20.27
N TYR A 76 -2.28 -2.82 20.33
CA TYR A 76 -1.17 -1.90 20.11
C TYR A 76 -1.12 -1.45 18.64
N LEU A 77 -1.12 -0.13 18.39
CA LEU A 77 -1.16 0.43 17.03
C LEU A 77 -0.03 -0.09 16.13
N GLY A 78 1.18 -0.23 16.67
CA GLY A 78 2.33 -0.75 15.94
C GLY A 78 2.17 -2.20 15.47
N ALA A 79 1.32 -3.00 16.11
CA ALA A 79 1.04 -4.36 15.66
C ALA A 79 0.24 -4.37 14.35
N ILE A 80 -0.51 -3.31 14.07
CA ILE A 80 -1.33 -3.16 12.86
C ILE A 80 -0.52 -2.47 11.77
N VAL A 81 -0.01 -1.26 12.04
CA VAL A 81 0.57 -0.39 11.00
C VAL A 81 1.84 -0.96 10.36
N ARG A 82 2.57 -1.83 11.07
CA ARG A 82 3.75 -2.52 10.50
C ARG A 82 3.45 -3.30 9.22
N HIS A 83 2.20 -3.72 9.03
CA HIS A 83 1.75 -4.47 7.84
C HIS A 83 1.30 -3.55 6.70
N ALA A 84 1.18 -2.24 6.95
CA ALA A 84 0.73 -1.24 5.99
C ALA A 84 1.83 -0.26 5.55
N LEU A 85 3.07 -0.44 6.01
CA LEU A 85 4.19 0.44 5.70
C LEU A 85 4.46 0.59 4.19
N GLY A 86 4.12 -0.43 3.42
CA GLY A 86 4.28 -0.47 1.96
C GLY A 86 3.14 0.14 1.16
N LEU A 87 2.08 0.66 1.79
CA LEU A 87 0.87 1.16 1.08
C LEU A 87 1.22 2.20 0.01
N TYR A 88 2.17 3.08 0.29
CA TYR A 88 2.63 4.12 -0.64
C TYR A 88 3.97 3.78 -1.32
N ARG A 89 4.35 2.50 -1.39
CA ARG A 89 5.59 2.10 -2.05
C ARG A 89 5.65 2.61 -3.50
N GLY A 90 6.78 3.20 -3.86
CA GLY A 90 7.00 3.77 -5.19
C GLY A 90 6.50 5.21 -5.37
N MET A 91 5.76 5.76 -4.40
CA MET A 91 5.26 7.12 -4.46
C MET A 91 6.26 8.13 -3.85
N PRO A 92 6.26 9.39 -4.32
CA PRO A 92 6.96 10.45 -3.63
C PRO A 92 6.59 10.49 -2.14
N GLY A 93 7.56 10.73 -1.26
CA GLY A 93 7.31 10.79 0.18
C GLY A 93 7.17 9.45 0.92
N ALA A 94 7.10 8.30 0.22
CA ALA A 94 6.93 6.97 0.83
C ALA A 94 7.97 6.63 1.92
N ARG A 95 9.18 7.21 1.84
CA ARG A 95 10.21 7.04 2.89
C ARG A 95 9.78 7.73 4.18
N GLY A 96 9.22 8.94 4.09
CA GLY A 96 8.69 9.70 5.23
C GLY A 96 7.53 8.96 5.89
N TRP A 97 6.57 8.50 5.10
CA TRP A 97 5.47 7.64 5.53
C TRP A 97 5.96 6.46 6.37
N ARG A 98 6.87 5.64 5.82
CA ARG A 98 7.42 4.49 6.55
C ARG A 98 8.17 4.89 7.82
N ARG A 99 8.94 5.97 7.79
CA ARG A 99 9.72 6.43 8.94
C ARG A 99 8.80 6.81 10.11
N VAL A 100 7.74 7.55 9.85
CA VAL A 100 6.77 7.96 10.89
C VAL A 100 6.04 6.75 11.47
N LEU A 101 5.53 5.87 10.61
CA LEU A 101 4.78 4.67 11.02
C LEU A 101 5.65 3.52 11.54
N SER A 102 6.98 3.69 11.57
CA SER A 102 7.92 2.77 12.22
C SER A 102 8.46 3.31 13.55
N ASP A 103 8.06 4.51 13.95
CA ASP A 103 8.51 5.11 15.22
C ASP A 103 7.71 4.55 16.40
N ASN A 104 8.31 3.61 17.12
CA ASN A 104 7.68 2.95 18.26
C ASN A 104 7.27 3.93 19.37
N LYS A 105 7.97 5.06 19.54
CA LYS A 105 7.61 6.06 20.56
C LYS A 105 6.31 6.78 20.19
N LYS A 106 6.10 7.07 18.90
CA LYS A 106 4.85 7.64 18.41
C LYS A 106 3.72 6.64 18.48
N LEU A 107 3.95 5.42 18.03
CA LEU A 107 2.94 4.36 18.01
C LEU A 107 2.50 3.92 19.41
N ALA A 108 3.38 4.02 20.41
CA ALA A 108 3.06 3.70 21.81
C ALA A 108 2.01 4.64 22.43
N ARG A 109 1.82 5.84 21.86
CA ARG A 109 0.76 6.77 22.31
C ARG A 109 -0.64 6.32 21.94
N GLY A 110 -0.77 5.44 20.92
CA GLY A 110 -2.06 4.97 20.42
C GLY A 110 -2.91 6.07 19.76
N GLU A 111 -2.26 7.12 19.25
CA GLU A 111 -2.92 8.27 18.65
C GLU A 111 -2.97 8.13 17.12
N LEU A 112 -4.15 8.24 16.52
CA LEU A 112 -4.32 8.16 15.06
C LEU A 112 -3.73 9.37 14.32
N ALA A 113 -3.45 10.47 15.01
CA ALA A 113 -2.76 11.64 14.46
C ALA A 113 -1.38 11.31 13.84
N VAL A 114 -0.81 10.15 14.17
CA VAL A 114 0.42 9.66 13.53
C VAL A 114 0.25 9.48 12.02
N PHE A 115 -0.96 9.17 11.55
CA PHE A 115 -1.25 9.06 10.12
C PHE A 115 -1.24 10.44 9.43
N ASP A 116 -1.71 11.49 10.09
CA ASP A 116 -1.65 12.85 9.54
C ASP A 116 -0.20 13.31 9.37
N GLU A 117 0.65 13.01 10.35
CA GLU A 117 2.08 13.28 10.26
C GLU A 117 2.75 12.48 9.13
N ALA A 118 2.39 11.22 8.97
CA ALA A 118 2.93 10.39 7.91
C ALA A 118 2.49 10.87 6.51
N ARG A 119 1.23 11.29 6.38
CA ARG A 119 0.64 11.83 5.14
C ARG A 119 1.27 13.16 4.74
N ALA A 120 1.64 14.01 5.67
CA ALA A 120 2.30 15.28 5.38
C ALA A 120 3.57 15.09 4.52
N HIS A 121 4.33 14.02 4.74
CA HIS A 121 5.51 13.70 3.92
C HIS A 121 5.17 13.31 2.49
N LEU A 122 3.99 12.73 2.24
CA LEU A 122 3.53 12.41 0.88
C LEU A 122 3.17 13.71 0.16
N SER A 123 2.33 14.55 0.75
CA SER A 123 1.88 15.83 0.17
C SER A 123 3.04 16.78 -0.13
N GLU A 124 3.98 16.95 0.79
CA GLU A 124 5.18 17.77 0.60
C GLU A 124 6.02 17.27 -0.59
N ALA A 125 6.18 15.97 -0.71
CA ALA A 125 6.97 15.37 -1.77
C ALA A 125 6.28 15.48 -3.15
N GLU A 126 4.96 15.36 -3.21
CA GLU A 126 4.17 15.57 -4.43
C GLU A 126 4.30 17.01 -4.91
N GLU A 127 4.14 18.01 -4.03
CA GLU A 127 4.32 19.42 -4.39
C GLU A 127 5.70 19.71 -4.95
N ILE A 128 6.74 19.12 -4.37
CA ILE A 128 8.13 19.29 -4.85
C ILE A 128 8.29 18.67 -6.23
N PHE A 129 7.72 17.49 -6.44
CA PHE A 129 7.79 16.77 -7.69
C PHE A 129 7.06 17.52 -8.82
N GLU A 130 5.86 18.03 -8.56
CA GLU A 130 5.09 18.84 -9.51
C GLU A 130 5.79 20.15 -9.87
N LYS A 131 6.33 20.86 -8.89
CA LYS A 131 7.11 22.10 -9.13
C LYS A 131 8.32 21.84 -10.01
N LYS A 132 9.02 20.71 -9.81
CA LYS A 132 10.17 20.33 -10.60
C LYS A 132 9.78 19.97 -12.04
N ALA A 133 8.73 19.19 -12.22
CA ALA A 133 8.21 18.83 -13.54
C ALA A 133 7.78 20.05 -14.36
N LEU A 134 7.13 21.04 -13.73
CA LEU A 134 6.77 22.33 -14.35
C LEU A 134 7.99 23.17 -14.71
N GLN A 135 9.08 23.09 -13.96
CA GLN A 135 10.31 23.80 -14.23
C GLN A 135 11.06 23.21 -15.41
N ASP A 136 11.14 21.86 -15.46
CA ASP A 136 11.80 21.14 -16.54
C ASP A 136 11.04 21.30 -17.89
N SER A 137 9.71 21.40 -17.87
CA SER A 137 8.89 21.63 -19.06
C SER A 137 9.07 23.04 -19.67
N LYS A 138 9.48 24.03 -18.88
CA LYS A 138 9.74 25.41 -19.34
C LYS A 138 11.14 25.61 -19.93
N VAL A 139 12.04 24.67 -19.77
CA VAL A 139 13.42 24.73 -20.30
C VAL A 139 13.49 24.25 -21.76
N PHE A 140 12.45 23.60 -22.27
CA PHE A 140 12.37 23.08 -23.66
C PHE A 140 11.53 23.95 -24.62
N VAL A 141 11.30 25.22 -24.31
CA VAL A 141 10.62 26.20 -25.20
C VAL A 141 11.62 27.24 -25.68
#